data_fb265851b4838a706dcfc40df19865de
#
_entry.id   fb265851b4838a706dcfc40df19865de
#
_cell.length_a   1.000
_cell.length_b   1.000
_cell.length_c   1.000
_cell.angle_alpha   90.00
_cell.angle_beta   90.00
_cell.angle_gamma   90.00
#
_symmetry.space_group_name_H-M   'P 1'
#
loop_
_entity.id
_entity.type
_entity.pdbx_description
1 polymer ?
#
loop_
_entity_poly.entity_id
_entity_poly.type
_entity_poly.pdbx_seq_one_letter_code
_entity_poly.pdbx_strand_id
1 'polypeptide(L)'
;MRRIENIIGTSDSPAIADQLHHLAHAGLVEYIPLSRGDLARHRLRVKSSAGNEYGIALPRSQHLSNGAVLVLEPERAVVVRLEEEQWLVLEPRDISAALELGYCAGNMHWRVHFDGGRLRIAIEGEERTYLARLETLVGDRVRKIDVE
;
A
#
# COMPACT_ATOMS: atom_id res chain seq x y z
N MET A 1 -16.85 -1.71 19.29
CA MET A 1 -16.14 -0.79 18.36
C MET A 1 -14.84 -0.32 19.00
N ARG A 2 -13.75 -0.44 18.29
CA ARG A 2 -12.44 0.03 18.76
C ARG A 2 -12.24 1.49 18.32
N ARG A 3 -11.72 2.30 19.23
CA ARG A 3 -11.44 3.71 18.97
C ARG A 3 -9.99 3.91 18.54
N ILE A 4 -9.77 4.67 17.48
CA ILE A 4 -8.45 5.01 16.94
C ILE A 4 -8.24 6.52 17.09
N GLU A 5 -7.24 6.90 17.86
CA GLU A 5 -6.95 8.31 18.15
C GLU A 5 -5.64 8.82 17.53
N ASN A 6 -4.83 7.91 16.99
CA ASN A 6 -3.55 8.25 16.37
C ASN A 6 -3.21 7.31 15.22
N ILE A 7 -2.50 7.83 14.24
CA ILE A 7 -1.91 7.04 13.18
C ILE A 7 -0.52 6.60 13.66
N ILE A 8 -0.23 5.30 13.55
CA ILE A 8 1.05 4.73 13.99
C ILE A 8 2.17 5.06 12.99
N GLY A 9 1.84 5.04 11.70
CA GLY A 9 2.77 5.31 10.64
C GLY A 9 2.17 4.94 9.29
N THR A 10 3.02 4.65 8.31
CA THR A 10 2.57 4.23 6.97
C THR A 10 3.14 2.86 6.63
N SER A 11 2.44 2.13 5.76
CA SER A 11 2.81 0.77 5.38
C SER A 11 4.16 0.69 4.65
N ASP A 12 4.63 1.79 4.07
CA ASP A 12 5.91 1.87 3.39
C ASP A 12 7.08 2.26 4.31
N SER A 13 6.79 2.57 5.58
CA SER A 13 7.83 2.89 6.55
C SER A 13 8.73 1.69 6.82
N PRO A 14 10.06 1.82 6.71
CA PRO A 14 10.98 0.70 6.98
C PRO A 14 10.81 0.08 8.36
N ALA A 15 10.47 0.86 9.36
CA ALA A 15 10.28 0.37 10.73
C ALA A 15 9.04 -0.51 10.88
N ILE A 16 8.07 -0.37 9.98
CA ILE A 16 6.77 -1.05 10.04
C ILE A 16 6.65 -2.14 8.97
N ALA A 17 7.25 -1.93 7.82
CA ALA A 17 7.06 -2.76 6.64
C ALA A 17 7.31 -4.25 6.90
N ASP A 18 8.36 -4.61 7.61
CA ASP A 18 8.71 -6.00 7.87
C ASP A 18 7.63 -6.70 8.72
N GLN A 19 7.17 -6.03 9.76
CA GLN A 19 6.12 -6.58 10.63
C GLN A 19 4.80 -6.74 9.87
N LEU A 20 4.42 -5.72 9.08
CA LEU A 20 3.22 -5.79 8.25
C LEU A 20 3.31 -6.94 7.25
N HIS A 21 4.49 -7.15 6.67
CA HIS A 21 4.75 -8.23 5.74
C HIS A 21 4.46 -9.59 6.37
N HIS A 22 5.00 -9.83 7.56
CA HIS A 22 4.78 -11.08 8.28
C HIS A 22 3.29 -11.28 8.61
N LEU A 23 2.64 -10.21 9.06
CA LEU A 23 1.21 -10.25 9.38
C LEU A 23 0.36 -10.51 8.13
N ALA A 24 0.71 -9.89 7.02
CA ALA A 24 -0.01 -10.09 5.75
C ALA A 24 0.08 -11.54 5.27
N HIS A 25 1.25 -12.16 5.38
CA HIS A 25 1.44 -13.57 5.05
C HIS A 25 0.56 -14.49 5.91
N ALA A 26 0.38 -14.14 7.15
CA ALA A 26 -0.43 -14.91 8.09
C ALA A 26 -1.92 -14.61 7.96
N GLY A 27 -2.32 -13.67 7.10
CA GLY A 27 -3.72 -13.26 6.94
C GLY A 27 -4.25 -12.43 8.12
N LEU A 28 -3.36 -11.74 8.82
CA LEU A 28 -3.70 -11.00 10.04
C LEU A 28 -3.79 -9.49 9.82
N VAL A 29 -3.79 -9.02 8.57
CA VAL A 29 -3.97 -7.61 8.25
C VAL A 29 -5.40 -7.35 7.82
N GLU A 30 -6.03 -6.37 8.46
CA GLU A 30 -7.33 -5.86 8.06
C GLU A 30 -7.16 -4.56 7.28
N TYR A 31 -8.01 -4.33 6.31
CA TYR A 31 -7.99 -3.10 5.52
C TYR A 31 -9.27 -2.32 5.72
N ILE A 32 -9.14 -1.00 5.84
CA ILE A 32 -10.27 -0.08 5.89
C ILE A 32 -10.33 0.63 4.54
N PRO A 33 -11.30 0.30 3.67
CA PRO A 33 -11.45 0.98 2.38
C PRO A 33 -12.07 2.36 2.59
N LEU A 34 -11.40 3.39 2.10
CA LEU A 34 -11.86 4.78 2.21
C LEU A 34 -11.80 5.48 0.87
N SER A 35 -12.76 6.38 0.64
CA SER A 35 -12.75 7.28 -0.51
C SER A 35 -11.79 8.45 -0.25
N ARG A 36 -11.48 9.22 -1.30
CA ARG A 36 -10.66 10.43 -1.14
C ARG A 36 -11.31 11.43 -0.18
N GLY A 37 -12.63 11.56 -0.25
CA GLY A 37 -13.37 12.44 0.65
C GLY A 37 -13.23 12.01 2.11
N ASP A 38 -13.27 10.70 2.36
CA ASP A 38 -13.10 10.16 3.71
C ASP A 38 -11.69 10.35 4.23
N LEU A 39 -10.67 10.30 3.37
CA LEU A 39 -9.29 10.54 3.79
C LEU A 39 -9.09 11.95 4.36
N ALA A 40 -9.89 12.92 3.93
CA ALA A 40 -9.81 14.28 4.42
C ALA A 40 -10.46 14.47 5.78
N ARG A 41 -11.19 13.50 6.27
CA ARG A 41 -11.91 13.57 7.55
C ARG A 41 -11.02 13.15 8.71
N HIS A 42 -11.19 13.81 9.85
CA HIS A 42 -10.50 13.45 11.10
C HIS A 42 -11.37 12.58 12.01
N ARG A 43 -12.67 12.60 11.80
CA ARG A 43 -13.63 11.83 12.59
C ARG A 43 -14.57 11.08 11.67
N LEU A 44 -14.53 9.75 11.75
CA LEU A 44 -15.45 8.90 10.99
C LEU A 44 -15.56 7.52 11.64
N ARG A 45 -16.68 6.86 11.36
CA ARG A 45 -16.93 5.48 11.76
C ARG A 45 -16.78 4.60 10.54
N VAL A 46 -15.98 3.55 10.66
CA VAL A 46 -15.62 2.71 9.51
C VAL A 46 -15.70 1.24 9.86
N LYS A 47 -15.75 0.40 8.82
CA LYS A 47 -15.76 -1.05 8.96
C LYS A 47 -14.59 -1.62 8.15
N SER A 48 -13.85 -2.55 8.75
CA SER A 48 -12.73 -3.17 8.08
C SER A 48 -13.15 -4.34 7.18
N SER A 49 -12.21 -4.83 6.38
CA SER A 49 -12.39 -6.01 5.54
C SER A 49 -12.75 -7.27 6.33
N ALA A 50 -12.39 -7.31 7.61
CA ALA A 50 -12.74 -8.42 8.51
C ALA A 50 -14.10 -8.23 9.18
N GLY A 51 -14.81 -7.13 8.91
CA GLY A 51 -16.11 -6.84 9.49
C GLY A 51 -16.07 -6.14 10.84
N ASN A 52 -14.88 -5.77 11.32
CA ASN A 52 -14.72 -5.07 12.58
C ASN A 52 -14.99 -3.57 12.42
N GLU A 53 -15.62 -2.97 13.42
CA GLU A 53 -15.91 -1.54 13.42
C GLU A 53 -14.85 -0.74 14.18
N TYR A 54 -14.50 0.41 13.62
CA TYR A 54 -13.53 1.33 14.22
C TYR A 54 -14.09 2.75 14.21
N GLY A 55 -13.90 3.45 15.32
CA GLY A 55 -14.20 4.86 15.42
C GLY A 55 -12.89 5.65 15.33
N ILE A 56 -12.70 6.36 14.23
CA ILE A 56 -11.50 7.17 14.02
C ILE A 56 -11.74 8.59 14.52
N ALA A 57 -10.85 9.09 15.39
CA ALA A 57 -10.91 10.43 15.93
C ALA A 57 -9.49 10.95 16.06
N LEU A 58 -8.96 11.52 14.98
CA LEU A 58 -7.57 11.98 14.90
C LEU A 58 -7.43 13.46 15.28
N PRO A 59 -6.28 13.86 15.87
CA PRO A 59 -5.96 15.26 16.03
C PRO A 59 -5.77 15.92 14.66
N ARG A 60 -5.92 17.26 14.62
CA ARG A 60 -5.82 18.03 13.38
C ARG A 60 -4.47 17.91 12.67
N SER A 61 -3.43 17.59 13.42
CA SER A 61 -2.08 17.45 12.87
C SER A 61 -1.86 16.12 12.13
N GLN A 62 -2.81 15.18 12.24
CA GLN A 62 -2.69 13.89 11.58
C GLN A 62 -3.75 13.75 10.51
N HIS A 63 -3.34 13.22 9.36
CA HIS A 63 -4.20 13.04 8.19
C HIS A 63 -4.16 11.60 7.71
N LEU A 64 -5.31 11.04 7.39
CA LEU A 64 -5.40 9.72 6.78
C LEU A 64 -4.83 9.77 5.38
N SER A 65 -4.18 8.69 5.00
CA SER A 65 -3.63 8.51 3.66
C SER A 65 -3.72 7.04 3.28
N ASN A 66 -3.55 6.75 2.00
CA ASN A 66 -3.47 5.37 1.55
C ASN A 66 -2.24 4.71 2.20
N GLY A 67 -2.45 3.59 2.88
CA GLY A 67 -1.39 2.91 3.61
C GLY A 67 -1.20 3.37 5.05
N ALA A 68 -2.05 4.26 5.57
CA ALA A 68 -1.97 4.67 6.98
C ALA A 68 -2.22 3.46 7.89
N VAL A 69 -1.31 3.22 8.82
CA VAL A 69 -1.40 2.10 9.78
C VAL A 69 -2.04 2.63 11.06
N LEU A 70 -3.20 2.07 11.40
CA LEU A 70 -3.98 2.51 12.56
C LEU A 70 -3.79 1.60 13.77
N VAL A 71 -3.53 0.32 13.53
CA VAL A 71 -3.26 -0.67 14.56
C VAL A 71 -2.08 -1.52 14.11
N LEU A 72 -1.14 -1.74 15.00
CA LEU A 72 0.00 -2.62 14.74
C LEU A 72 0.34 -3.38 16.02
N GLU A 73 -0.07 -4.63 16.06
CA GLU A 73 0.08 -5.53 17.19
C GLU A 73 0.75 -6.82 16.75
N PRO A 74 1.24 -7.69 17.65
CA PRO A 74 1.93 -8.93 17.25
C PRO A 74 1.07 -9.86 16.38
N GLU A 75 -0.24 -9.83 16.51
CA GLU A 75 -1.14 -10.71 15.76
C GLU A 75 -2.21 -9.96 14.96
N ARG A 76 -2.06 -8.67 14.79
CA ARG A 76 -3.08 -7.86 14.12
C ARG A 76 -2.51 -6.55 13.61
N ALA A 77 -2.93 -6.17 12.41
CA ALA A 77 -2.70 -4.83 11.89
C ALA A 77 -3.94 -4.33 11.17
N VAL A 78 -4.17 -3.03 11.20
CA VAL A 78 -5.26 -2.38 10.47
C VAL A 78 -4.68 -1.25 9.64
N VAL A 79 -4.91 -1.31 8.33
CA VAL A 79 -4.32 -0.39 7.36
C VAL A 79 -5.41 0.23 6.49
N VAL A 80 -5.32 1.53 6.29
CA VAL A 80 -6.23 2.27 5.41
C VAL A 80 -5.85 2.00 3.95
N ARG A 81 -6.85 1.75 3.12
CA ARG A 81 -6.67 1.55 1.68
C ARG A 81 -7.62 2.46 0.92
N LEU A 82 -7.06 3.29 0.05
CA LEU A 82 -7.87 4.16 -0.80
C LEU A 82 -8.62 3.29 -1.83
N GLU A 83 -9.93 3.48 -1.95
CA GLU A 83 -10.76 2.73 -2.91
C GLU A 83 -10.34 2.99 -4.35
N GLU A 84 -10.00 4.25 -4.67
CA GLU A 84 -9.39 4.59 -5.94
C GLU A 84 -7.89 4.41 -5.82
N GLU A 85 -7.39 3.26 -6.23
CA GLU A 85 -5.97 2.98 -6.17
C GLU A 85 -5.17 3.76 -7.21
N GLN A 86 -3.99 4.19 -6.81
CA GLN A 86 -2.99 4.72 -7.73
C GLN A 86 -2.09 3.58 -8.16
N TRP A 87 -1.78 3.53 -9.45
CA TRP A 87 -0.98 2.47 -10.03
C TRP A 87 0.32 3.01 -10.61
N LEU A 88 1.42 2.31 -10.32
CA LEU A 88 2.67 2.48 -11.04
C LEU A 88 2.66 1.43 -12.15
N VAL A 89 2.67 1.86 -13.40
CA VAL A 89 2.64 0.97 -14.55
C VAL A 89 4.02 0.87 -15.17
N LEU A 90 4.54 -0.34 -15.25
CA LEU A 90 5.88 -0.60 -15.76
C LEU A 90 5.84 -1.55 -16.96
N GLU A 91 6.61 -1.20 -18.00
CA GLU A 91 6.72 -2.00 -19.20
C GLU A 91 8.16 -2.51 -19.34
N PRO A 92 8.38 -3.82 -19.19
CA PRO A 92 9.71 -4.39 -19.41
C PRO A 92 10.05 -4.44 -20.91
N ARG A 93 11.33 -4.22 -21.21
CA ARG A 93 11.82 -4.21 -22.59
C ARG A 93 11.80 -5.58 -23.25
N ASP A 94 12.06 -6.61 -22.46
CA ASP A 94 12.19 -7.99 -22.95
C ASP A 94 11.82 -8.99 -21.85
N ILE A 95 11.88 -10.26 -22.19
CA ILE A 95 11.53 -11.34 -21.26
C ILE A 95 12.45 -11.33 -20.05
N SER A 96 13.73 -11.10 -20.25
CA SER A 96 14.71 -11.06 -19.16
C SER A 96 14.35 -9.97 -18.13
N ALA A 97 14.04 -8.77 -18.61
CA ALA A 97 13.64 -7.67 -17.75
C ALA A 97 12.30 -7.97 -17.05
N ALA A 98 11.37 -8.62 -17.75
CA ALA A 98 10.07 -8.99 -17.18
C ALA A 98 10.22 -9.98 -16.03
N LEU A 99 11.09 -10.97 -16.17
CA LEU A 99 11.33 -11.96 -15.12
C LEU A 99 11.92 -11.30 -13.88
N GLU A 100 12.89 -10.43 -14.05
CA GLU A 100 13.52 -9.72 -12.93
C GLU A 100 12.54 -8.79 -12.24
N LEU A 101 11.75 -8.06 -13.03
CA LEU A 101 10.72 -7.16 -12.49
C LEU A 101 9.68 -7.92 -11.67
N GLY A 102 9.17 -9.02 -12.22
CA GLY A 102 8.20 -9.87 -11.53
C GLY A 102 8.76 -10.46 -10.25
N TYR A 103 10.00 -10.92 -10.28
CA TYR A 103 10.67 -11.44 -9.10
C TYR A 103 10.84 -10.38 -8.02
N CYS A 104 11.28 -9.18 -8.40
CA CYS A 104 11.44 -8.06 -7.46
C CYS A 104 10.11 -7.68 -6.81
N ALA A 105 9.06 -7.51 -7.62
CA ALA A 105 7.73 -7.15 -7.12
C ALA A 105 7.19 -8.22 -6.18
N GLY A 106 7.36 -9.50 -6.53
CA GLY A 106 6.95 -10.62 -5.70
C GLY A 106 7.74 -10.70 -4.39
N ASN A 107 9.05 -10.48 -4.47
CA ASN A 107 9.92 -10.49 -3.30
C ASN A 107 9.61 -9.36 -2.32
N MET A 108 9.16 -8.21 -2.83
CA MET A 108 8.72 -7.07 -2.03
C MET A 108 7.28 -7.22 -1.54
N HIS A 109 6.57 -8.25 -1.98
CA HIS A 109 5.16 -8.51 -1.68
C HIS A 109 4.24 -7.33 -2.06
N TRP A 110 4.61 -6.62 -3.11
CA TRP A 110 3.76 -5.59 -3.66
C TRP A 110 2.52 -6.20 -4.29
N ARG A 111 1.41 -5.50 -4.15
CA ARG A 111 0.17 -5.90 -4.79
C ARG A 111 0.26 -5.51 -6.26
N VAL A 112 0.12 -6.49 -7.15
CA VAL A 112 0.30 -6.26 -8.58
C VAL A 112 -0.91 -6.73 -9.37
N HIS A 113 -1.04 -6.18 -10.58
CA HIS A 113 -2.00 -6.59 -11.57
C HIS A 113 -1.27 -6.72 -12.91
N PHE A 114 -1.47 -7.86 -13.58
CA PHE A 114 -0.86 -8.10 -14.88
C PHE A 114 -1.77 -7.56 -15.97
N ASP A 115 -1.22 -6.74 -16.85
CA ASP A 115 -1.95 -6.08 -17.93
C ASP A 115 -1.18 -6.29 -19.23
N GLY A 116 -1.37 -7.45 -19.87
CA GLY A 116 -0.61 -7.84 -21.07
C GLY A 116 0.87 -7.90 -20.75
N GLY A 117 1.67 -7.15 -21.49
CA GLY A 117 3.12 -7.06 -21.27
C GLY A 117 3.53 -6.05 -20.20
N ARG A 118 2.61 -5.54 -19.42
CA ARG A 118 2.86 -4.52 -18.39
C ARG A 118 2.54 -5.04 -17.00
N LEU A 119 3.29 -4.56 -16.02
CA LEU A 119 3.03 -4.82 -14.62
C LEU A 119 2.48 -3.55 -13.96
N ARG A 120 1.32 -3.66 -13.33
CA ARG A 120 0.71 -2.57 -12.56
C ARG A 120 0.93 -2.84 -11.09
N ILE A 121 1.55 -1.90 -10.40
CA ILE A 121 1.83 -2.00 -8.97
C ILE A 121 0.94 -1.01 -8.24
N ALA A 122 0.15 -1.51 -7.28
CA ALA A 122 -0.68 -0.65 -6.45
C ALA A 122 0.22 0.14 -5.49
N ILE A 123 0.16 1.47 -5.59
CA ILE A 123 1.01 2.34 -4.78
C ILE A 123 0.34 2.66 -3.46
N GLU A 124 1.06 2.39 -2.38
CA GLU A 124 0.74 2.85 -1.05
C GLU A 124 1.90 3.77 -0.63
N GLY A 125 1.62 5.05 -0.39
CA GLY A 125 2.66 6.03 -0.10
C GLY A 125 3.16 6.72 -1.37
N GLU A 126 4.47 6.92 -1.48
CA GLU A 126 5.06 7.67 -2.59
C GLU A 126 5.61 6.76 -3.69
N GLU A 127 5.33 7.11 -4.93
CA GLU A 127 5.80 6.40 -6.12
C GLU A 127 7.33 6.27 -6.14
N ARG A 128 8.04 7.31 -5.77
CA ARG A 128 9.52 7.31 -5.79
C ARG A 128 10.12 6.23 -4.89
N THR A 129 9.42 5.83 -3.82
CA THR A 129 9.88 4.75 -2.94
C THR A 129 9.94 3.43 -3.70
N TYR A 130 8.92 3.17 -4.52
CA TYR A 130 8.87 1.98 -5.37
C TYR A 130 9.95 2.02 -6.46
N LEU A 131 10.10 3.16 -7.12
CA LEU A 131 11.11 3.33 -8.17
C LEU A 131 12.53 3.18 -7.63
N ALA A 132 12.79 3.66 -6.42
CA ALA A 132 14.11 3.51 -5.79
C ALA A 132 14.47 2.04 -5.56
N ARG A 133 13.50 1.20 -5.24
CA ARG A 133 13.70 -0.24 -5.07
C ARG A 133 13.97 -0.96 -6.39
N LEU A 134 13.63 -0.33 -7.51
CA LEU A 134 13.80 -0.87 -8.86
C LEU A 134 14.86 -0.13 -9.66
N GLU A 135 15.72 0.67 -9.02
CA GLU A 135 16.66 1.56 -9.72
C GLU A 135 17.61 0.83 -10.67
N THR A 136 17.91 -0.45 -10.40
CA THR A 136 18.75 -1.24 -11.30
C THR A 136 18.03 -1.73 -12.56
N LEU A 137 16.71 -1.64 -12.58
CA LEU A 137 15.88 -2.10 -13.69
C LEU A 137 15.23 -0.96 -14.45
N VAL A 138 14.71 0.06 -13.73
CA VAL A 138 13.99 1.18 -14.34
C VAL A 138 14.95 2.08 -15.10
N GLY A 139 14.59 2.39 -16.34
CA GLY A 139 15.38 3.16 -17.28
C GLY A 139 15.48 2.40 -18.59
N ASP A 140 16.63 1.78 -18.85
CA ASP A 140 16.87 1.07 -20.11
C ASP A 140 16.08 -0.24 -20.23
N ARG A 141 15.91 -0.95 -19.12
CA ARG A 141 15.32 -2.29 -19.13
C ARG A 141 13.81 -2.29 -18.85
N VAL A 142 13.36 -1.36 -18.04
CA VAL A 142 11.97 -1.23 -17.66
C VAL A 142 11.59 0.25 -17.78
N ARG A 143 10.50 0.51 -18.47
CA ARG A 143 10.02 1.86 -18.71
C ARG A 143 8.76 2.14 -17.88
N LYS A 144 8.72 3.29 -17.23
CA LYS A 144 7.50 3.76 -16.58
C LYS A 144 6.53 4.28 -17.65
N ILE A 145 5.28 3.83 -17.55
CA ILE A 145 4.20 4.28 -18.43
C ILE A 145 3.32 5.24 -17.65
N ASP A 146 3.11 6.43 -18.19
CA ASP A 146 2.19 7.40 -17.60
C ASP A 146 0.76 6.95 -17.85
N VAL A 147 -0.04 6.93 -16.78
CA VAL A 147 -1.45 6.53 -16.81
C VAL A 147 -2.29 7.80 -16.70
N GLU A 148 -3.16 8.00 -17.67
CA GLU A 148 -4.12 9.10 -17.67
C GLU A 148 -5.35 8.78 -16.82
#